data_a5964102b6c7f68902f8f6cb361f6134
#
_entry.id   a5964102b6c7f68902f8f6cb361f6134
#
_cell.length_a   1.000
_cell.length_b   1.000
_cell.length_c   1.000
_cell.angle_alpha   90.00
_cell.angle_beta   90.00
_cell.angle_gamma   90.00
#
_symmetry.space_group_name_H-M   'P 1'
#
loop_
_entity.id
_entity.type
_entity.pdbx_description
1 polymer ?
#
loop_
_entity_poly.entity_id
_entity_poly.type
_entity_poly.pdbx_seq_one_letter_code
_entity_poly.pdbx_strand_id
1 'polypeptide(L)'
;MTELVIMSFAFSRGEPPDANLVFDMRFLRNPHWQEPLRPLTGLDRAVGEYIAGDVAYAEALSRVEALLLTLLPLYQGDGKALVRVAFGCTGGRHRSVHVAEEVAGRLRAAGFSPRLGHRDLAAPPHVGTERSAGNGPEGLGADGC
;
A
#
# COMPACT_ATOMS: atom_id res chain seq x y z
N MET A 1 10.89 17.33 -16.73
CA MET A 1 10.21 16.06 -16.74
C MET A 1 10.07 15.56 -15.31
N THR A 2 8.90 15.12 -14.95
CA THR A 2 8.62 14.68 -13.59
C THR A 2 8.67 13.17 -13.49
N GLU A 3 9.46 12.67 -12.56
CA GLU A 3 9.47 11.24 -12.29
C GLU A 3 8.37 10.95 -11.26
N LEU A 4 7.56 9.93 -11.50
CA LEU A 4 6.49 9.55 -10.59
C LEU A 4 6.82 8.21 -9.96
N VAL A 5 6.76 8.13 -8.64
CA VAL A 5 7.03 6.91 -7.90
C VAL A 5 5.82 6.56 -7.05
N ILE A 6 5.33 5.34 -7.20
CA ILE A 6 4.27 4.81 -6.36
C ILE A 6 4.93 3.76 -5.47
N MET A 7 4.68 3.80 -4.18
CA MET A 7 5.32 2.85 -3.29
C MET A 7 4.41 2.39 -2.17
N SER A 8 4.66 1.20 -1.67
CA SER A 8 3.99 0.69 -0.49
C SER A 8 4.95 0.64 0.68
N PHE A 9 4.42 0.65 1.88
CA PHE A 9 5.25 0.57 3.08
C PHE A 9 4.44 0.02 4.26
N ALA A 10 5.14 -0.30 5.35
CA ALA A 10 4.53 -0.78 6.58
C ALA A 10 4.66 0.27 7.65
N PHE A 11 3.54 0.63 8.27
CA PHE A 11 3.60 1.54 9.42
C PHE A 11 4.38 0.94 10.59
N SER A 12 4.43 -0.40 10.66
CA SER A 12 5.13 -1.06 11.76
C SER A 12 6.64 -1.15 11.54
N ARG A 13 7.15 -0.66 10.40
CA ARG A 13 8.57 -0.82 10.11
C ARG A 13 9.28 0.52 9.91
N GLY A 14 8.94 1.47 10.73
CA GLY A 14 9.61 2.76 10.72
C GLY A 14 8.73 3.86 10.21
N GLU A 15 9.32 5.02 10.03
CA GLU A 15 8.60 6.19 9.60
C GLU A 15 8.01 6.00 8.21
N PRO A 16 6.87 6.60 7.95
CA PRO A 16 6.39 6.63 6.57
C PRO A 16 7.44 7.28 5.66
N PRO A 17 7.50 6.87 4.41
CA PRO A 17 8.47 7.47 3.49
C PRO A 17 8.17 8.95 3.27
N ASP A 18 9.21 9.69 2.95
CA ASP A 18 9.06 11.09 2.59
C ASP A 18 8.39 11.13 1.21
N ALA A 19 7.15 11.53 1.17
CA ALA A 19 6.35 11.49 -0.04
C ALA A 19 5.42 12.69 -0.11
N ASN A 20 5.00 13.03 -1.33
CA ASN A 20 4.06 14.13 -1.51
C ASN A 20 2.68 13.78 -0.97
N LEU A 21 2.31 12.51 -1.09
CA LEU A 21 1.03 12.03 -0.57
C LEU A 21 1.27 10.69 0.10
N VAL A 22 0.73 10.54 1.30
CA VAL A 22 0.80 9.28 2.04
C VAL A 22 -0.63 8.89 2.39
N PHE A 23 -1.03 7.70 1.96
CA PHE A 23 -2.37 7.20 2.22
C PHE A 23 -2.30 6.03 3.18
N ASP A 24 -3.13 6.09 4.22
CA ASP A 24 -3.24 5.03 5.21
C ASP A 24 -4.35 4.08 4.75
N MET A 25 -3.97 2.88 4.35
CA MET A 25 -4.92 1.91 3.81
C MET A 25 -5.33 0.85 4.84
N ARG A 26 -5.08 1.11 6.12
CA ARG A 26 -5.39 0.13 7.16
C ARG A 26 -6.89 -0.08 7.37
N PHE A 27 -7.74 0.77 6.79
CA PHE A 27 -9.19 0.61 6.91
C PHE A 27 -9.74 -0.55 6.06
N LEU A 28 -8.96 -1.04 5.11
CA LEU A 28 -9.43 -2.15 4.26
C LEU A 28 -9.37 -3.46 5.04
N ARG A 29 -10.19 -4.43 4.61
CA ARG A 29 -10.22 -5.74 5.27
C ARG A 29 -8.82 -6.35 5.22
N ASN A 30 -8.47 -7.05 6.29
CA ASN A 30 -7.11 -7.52 6.49
C ASN A 30 -6.97 -8.99 6.13
N PRO A 31 -6.24 -9.32 5.05
CA PRO A 31 -6.07 -10.72 4.63
C PRO A 31 -5.37 -11.58 5.68
N HIS A 32 -4.68 -10.97 6.64
CA HIS A 32 -4.02 -11.72 7.70
C HIS A 32 -5.01 -12.57 8.49
N TRP A 33 -6.28 -12.12 8.57
CA TRP A 33 -7.28 -12.86 9.32
C TRP A 33 -7.83 -14.05 8.57
N GLN A 34 -7.43 -14.24 7.30
CA GLN A 34 -7.84 -15.39 6.50
C GLN A 34 -6.62 -16.31 6.41
N GLU A 35 -6.68 -17.45 7.08
CA GLU A 35 -5.53 -18.33 7.16
C GLU A 35 -4.90 -18.66 5.80
N PRO A 36 -5.66 -18.99 4.76
CA PRO A 36 -5.04 -19.30 3.46
C PRO A 36 -4.33 -18.11 2.83
N LEU A 37 -4.71 -16.89 3.19
CA LEU A 37 -4.12 -15.70 2.58
C LEU A 37 -2.93 -15.16 3.37
N ARG A 38 -2.82 -15.59 4.61
CA ARG A 38 -1.80 -15.04 5.51
C ARG A 38 -0.37 -15.14 4.97
N PRO A 39 0.05 -16.27 4.39
CA PRO A 39 1.42 -16.35 3.87
C PRO A 39 1.61 -15.69 2.51
N LEU A 40 0.54 -15.28 1.86
CA LEU A 40 0.62 -14.66 0.54
C LEU A 40 0.89 -13.17 0.67
N THR A 41 0.96 -12.48 -0.44
CA THR A 41 1.18 -11.03 -0.45
C THR A 41 0.17 -10.33 -1.34
N GLY A 42 0.20 -9.03 -1.35
CA GLY A 42 -0.65 -8.23 -2.23
C GLY A 42 -0.36 -8.40 -3.70
N LEU A 43 0.72 -9.11 -4.06
CA LEU A 43 0.97 -9.44 -5.45
C LEU A 43 0.15 -10.65 -5.88
N ASP A 44 -0.38 -11.41 -4.94
CA ASP A 44 -1.15 -12.60 -5.25
C ASP A 44 -2.60 -12.25 -5.55
N ARG A 45 -3.15 -12.85 -6.59
CA ARG A 45 -4.51 -12.54 -7.03
C ARG A 45 -5.54 -12.78 -5.94
N ALA A 46 -5.43 -13.85 -5.20
CA ALA A 46 -6.40 -14.18 -4.17
C ALA A 46 -6.45 -13.12 -3.09
N VAL A 47 -5.30 -12.53 -2.76
CA VAL A 47 -5.22 -11.47 -1.77
C VAL A 47 -5.91 -10.22 -2.30
N GLY A 48 -5.62 -9.85 -3.54
CA GLY A 48 -6.24 -8.69 -4.15
C GLY A 48 -7.75 -8.82 -4.24
N GLU A 49 -8.24 -10.01 -4.59
CA GLU A 49 -9.68 -10.24 -4.67
C GLU A 49 -10.33 -10.10 -3.30
N TYR A 50 -9.68 -10.59 -2.27
CA TYR A 50 -10.21 -10.48 -0.93
C TYR A 50 -10.31 -9.01 -0.50
N ILE A 51 -9.25 -8.24 -0.72
CA ILE A 51 -9.22 -6.84 -0.34
C ILE A 51 -10.28 -6.07 -1.14
N ALA A 52 -10.38 -6.34 -2.43
CA ALA A 52 -11.35 -5.65 -3.29
C ALA A 52 -12.79 -5.99 -2.93
N GLY A 53 -13.01 -7.03 -2.16
CA GLY A 53 -14.33 -7.36 -1.66
C GLY A 53 -14.79 -6.49 -0.50
N ASP A 54 -13.92 -5.66 0.06
CA ASP A 54 -14.31 -4.72 1.10
C ASP A 54 -15.26 -3.69 0.52
N VAL A 55 -16.36 -3.44 1.23
CA VAL A 55 -17.40 -2.53 0.74
C VAL A 55 -16.84 -1.12 0.49
N ALA A 56 -15.82 -0.72 1.19
CA ALA A 56 -15.24 0.61 1.02
C ALA A 56 -14.24 0.69 -0.13
N TYR A 57 -13.83 -0.44 -0.70
CA TYR A 57 -12.71 -0.47 -1.63
C TYR A 57 -12.97 0.34 -2.91
N ALA A 58 -14.05 0.05 -3.57
CA ALA A 58 -14.30 0.65 -4.88
C ALA A 58 -14.34 2.17 -4.82
N GLU A 59 -15.04 2.72 -3.86
CA GLU A 59 -15.15 4.17 -3.75
C GLU A 59 -13.82 4.77 -3.30
N ALA A 60 -13.13 4.16 -2.35
CA ALA A 60 -11.87 4.69 -1.88
C ALA A 60 -10.84 4.74 -3.00
N LEU A 61 -10.71 3.67 -3.76
CA LEU A 61 -9.74 3.64 -4.85
C LEU A 61 -10.12 4.61 -5.95
N SER A 62 -11.41 4.76 -6.24
CA SER A 62 -11.86 5.71 -7.24
C SER A 62 -11.53 7.15 -6.83
N ARG A 63 -11.68 7.46 -5.56
CA ARG A 63 -11.39 8.82 -5.09
C ARG A 63 -9.89 9.09 -5.02
N VAL A 64 -9.10 8.09 -4.66
CA VAL A 64 -7.65 8.22 -4.69
C VAL A 64 -7.19 8.47 -6.12
N GLU A 65 -7.72 7.71 -7.06
CA GLU A 65 -7.37 7.87 -8.47
C GLU A 65 -7.76 9.28 -8.94
N ALA A 66 -8.96 9.74 -8.62
CA ALA A 66 -9.41 11.06 -9.05
C ALA A 66 -8.53 12.16 -8.48
N LEU A 67 -8.14 12.03 -7.21
CA LEU A 67 -7.27 13.01 -6.60
C LEU A 67 -5.91 13.05 -7.30
N LEU A 68 -5.35 11.88 -7.59
CA LEU A 68 -4.05 11.83 -8.27
C LEU A 68 -4.15 12.38 -9.68
N LEU A 69 -5.22 12.09 -10.42
CA LEU A 69 -5.39 12.64 -11.77
C LEU A 69 -5.53 14.16 -11.75
N THR A 70 -5.99 14.72 -10.62
CA THR A 70 -6.05 16.17 -10.46
C THR A 70 -4.68 16.73 -10.10
N LEU A 71 -3.99 16.10 -9.15
CA LEU A 71 -2.74 16.66 -8.61
C LEU A 71 -1.53 16.45 -9.49
N LEU A 72 -1.42 15.30 -10.16
CA LEU A 72 -0.21 14.99 -10.92
C LEU A 72 0.09 16.01 -12.01
N PRO A 73 -0.90 16.45 -12.81
CA PRO A 73 -0.61 17.49 -13.78
C PRO A 73 -0.18 18.81 -13.14
N LEU A 74 -0.72 19.12 -11.95
CA LEU A 74 -0.35 20.34 -11.25
C LEU A 74 1.09 20.28 -10.77
N TYR A 75 1.53 19.13 -10.26
CA TYR A 75 2.92 18.95 -9.85
C TYR A 75 3.85 19.05 -11.08
N GLN A 76 3.44 18.45 -12.19
CA GLN A 76 4.24 18.53 -13.40
C GLN A 76 4.34 19.98 -13.89
N GLY A 77 3.23 20.68 -13.87
CA GLY A 77 3.23 22.09 -14.28
C GLY A 77 4.05 22.98 -13.36
N ASP A 78 4.20 22.57 -12.10
CA ASP A 78 4.99 23.29 -11.13
C ASP A 78 6.47 22.94 -11.25
N GLY A 79 6.82 22.05 -12.14
CA GLY A 79 8.21 21.70 -12.39
C GLY A 79 8.86 20.77 -11.39
N LYS A 80 8.05 20.03 -10.61
CA LYS A 80 8.64 19.09 -9.65
C LYS A 80 9.38 17.99 -10.39
N ALA A 81 10.62 17.74 -9.97
CA ALA A 81 11.43 16.71 -10.61
C ALA A 81 10.95 15.31 -10.17
N LEU A 82 10.43 15.19 -8.98
CA LEU A 82 10.05 13.90 -8.42
C LEU A 82 8.76 14.03 -7.62
N VAL A 83 7.82 13.14 -7.87
CA VAL A 83 6.59 13.05 -7.08
C VAL A 83 6.48 11.63 -6.55
N ARG A 84 6.32 11.48 -5.26
CA ARG A 84 6.15 10.19 -4.63
C ARG A 84 4.77 10.09 -4.00
N VAL A 85 4.13 8.95 -4.19
CA VAL A 85 2.83 8.65 -3.58
C VAL A 85 3.00 7.33 -2.85
N ALA A 86 2.71 7.31 -1.56
CA ALA A 86 2.96 6.15 -0.74
C ALA A 86 1.67 5.62 -0.13
N PHE A 87 1.54 4.31 -0.10
CA PHE A 87 0.40 3.63 0.48
C PHE A 87 0.89 2.74 1.61
N GLY A 88 0.32 2.87 2.81
CA GLY A 88 0.76 2.12 3.98
C GLY A 88 -0.31 1.24 4.55
N CYS A 89 0.09 0.07 5.04
CA CYS A 89 -0.75 -0.75 5.90
C CYS A 89 0.12 -1.22 7.05
N THR A 90 -0.42 -2.03 7.95
CA THR A 90 0.31 -2.36 9.17
C THR A 90 1.61 -3.10 8.87
N GLY A 91 1.54 -4.21 8.17
CA GLY A 91 2.73 -5.04 7.93
C GLY A 91 3.42 -4.87 6.60
N GLY A 92 2.83 -4.10 5.68
CA GLY A 92 3.46 -3.82 4.39
C GLY A 92 3.47 -5.00 3.43
N ARG A 93 2.65 -6.02 3.65
CA ARG A 93 2.65 -7.22 2.81
C ARG A 93 1.41 -7.40 1.96
N HIS A 94 0.26 -6.97 2.43
CA HIS A 94 -1.00 -7.26 1.75
C HIS A 94 -1.70 -6.03 1.21
N ARG A 95 -2.33 -5.26 2.07
CA ARG A 95 -3.20 -4.14 1.63
C ARG A 95 -2.43 -3.07 0.89
N SER A 96 -1.31 -2.61 1.45
CA SER A 96 -0.55 -1.54 0.82
C SER A 96 0.05 -1.98 -0.51
N VAL A 97 0.51 -3.23 -0.58
CA VAL A 97 1.11 -3.76 -1.81
C VAL A 97 0.05 -3.84 -2.90
N HIS A 98 -1.12 -4.39 -2.57
CA HIS A 98 -2.19 -4.49 -3.57
C HIS A 98 -2.63 -3.11 -4.06
N VAL A 99 -2.83 -2.17 -3.14
CA VAL A 99 -3.30 -0.84 -3.52
C VAL A 99 -2.26 -0.12 -4.39
N ALA A 100 -0.98 -0.23 -4.05
CA ALA A 100 0.06 0.41 -4.86
C ALA A 100 0.07 -0.18 -6.28
N GLU A 101 -0.08 -1.50 -6.41
CA GLU A 101 -0.14 -2.13 -7.72
C GLU A 101 -1.36 -1.67 -8.51
N GLU A 102 -2.50 -1.63 -7.85
CA GLU A 102 -3.74 -1.24 -8.51
C GLU A 102 -3.71 0.22 -8.97
N VAL A 103 -3.25 1.12 -8.11
CA VAL A 103 -3.18 2.53 -8.43
C VAL A 103 -2.16 2.77 -9.55
N ALA A 104 -1.01 2.09 -9.50
CA ALA A 104 -0.02 2.23 -10.57
C ALA A 104 -0.62 1.78 -11.91
N GLY A 105 -1.39 0.69 -11.90
CA GLY A 105 -2.05 0.21 -13.11
C GLY A 105 -3.05 1.21 -13.67
N ARG A 106 -3.84 1.83 -12.77
CA ARG A 106 -4.82 2.83 -13.20
C ARG A 106 -4.15 4.07 -13.77
N LEU A 107 -3.04 4.49 -13.15
CA LEU A 107 -2.31 5.65 -13.65
C LEU A 107 -1.66 5.35 -15.00
N ARG A 108 -1.15 4.14 -15.19
CA ARG A 108 -0.62 3.75 -16.50
C ARG A 108 -1.71 3.79 -17.56
N ALA A 109 -2.90 3.31 -17.22
CA ALA A 109 -4.02 3.36 -18.16
C ALA A 109 -4.40 4.80 -18.50
N ALA A 110 -4.12 5.74 -17.61
CA ALA A 110 -4.40 7.16 -17.83
C ALA A 110 -3.24 7.89 -18.51
N GLY A 111 -2.19 7.18 -18.87
CA GLY A 111 -1.09 7.79 -19.64
C GLY A 111 0.15 8.15 -18.83
N PHE A 112 0.16 7.88 -17.54
CA PHE A 112 1.34 8.13 -16.72
C PHE A 112 2.28 6.92 -16.76
N SER A 113 3.51 7.10 -16.31
CA SER A 113 4.51 6.04 -16.29
C SER A 113 5.16 5.93 -14.92
N PRO A 114 4.42 5.48 -13.91
CA PRO A 114 4.98 5.42 -12.57
C PRO A 114 5.99 4.28 -12.41
N ARG A 115 7.02 4.55 -11.62
CA ARG A 115 7.87 3.49 -11.10
C ARG A 115 7.18 2.98 -9.84
N LEU A 116 7.25 1.67 -9.65
CA LEU A 116 6.53 1.03 -8.55
C LEU A 116 7.52 0.30 -7.66
N GLY A 117 7.42 0.50 -6.36
CA GLY A 117 8.28 -0.17 -5.41
C GLY A 117 7.54 -0.52 -4.13
N HIS A 118 8.04 -1.50 -3.42
CA HIS A 118 7.45 -1.96 -2.17
C HIS A 118 8.56 -1.99 -1.12
N ARG A 119 8.58 -0.96 -0.26
CA ARG A 119 9.68 -0.76 0.68
C ARG A 119 9.87 -1.94 1.63
N ASP A 120 8.76 -2.49 2.12
CA ASP A 120 8.84 -3.47 3.19
C ASP A 120 8.40 -4.88 2.80
N LEU A 121 8.10 -5.11 1.54
CA LEU A 121 7.60 -6.41 1.11
C LEU A 121 8.63 -7.52 1.28
N ALA A 122 9.89 -7.22 0.99
CA ALA A 122 10.95 -8.22 1.09
C ALA A 122 11.45 -8.40 2.53
N ALA A 123 10.99 -7.57 3.46
CA ALA A 123 11.43 -7.73 4.84
C ALA A 123 10.85 -9.00 5.43
N PRO A 124 11.57 -9.65 6.33
CA PRO A 124 11.02 -10.85 6.94
C PRO A 124 9.76 -10.51 7.74
N PRO A 125 8.85 -11.45 7.88
CA PRO A 125 7.67 -11.23 8.68
C PRO A 125 8.09 -10.86 10.11
N HIS A 126 7.19 -10.15 10.79
CA HIS A 126 7.46 -9.82 12.17
C HIS A 126 7.26 -11.07 12.96
N VAL A 127 8.23 -11.75 13.13
CA VAL A 127 8.11 -12.91 13.78
C VAL A 127 8.13 -12.78 15.11
N GLY A 128 8.63 -12.40 15.18
CA GLY A 128 8.72 -12.39 16.20
C GLY A 128 8.20 -11.83 16.93
N THR A 129 8.29 -11.53 16.93
CA THR A 129 7.84 -10.94 17.52
C THR A 129 7.58 -11.67 18.34
N GLU A 130 8.05 -12.49 18.14
CA GLU A 130 7.99 -13.21 18.60
C GLU A 130 7.95 -13.10 19.71
N ARG A 131 7.86 -12.94 19.98
CA ARG A 131 7.66 -12.83 20.77
C ARG A 131 7.44 -12.62 21.56
N SER A 132 7.60 -12.53 21.60
CA SER A 132 7.39 -12.35 22.21
C SER A 132 6.74 -12.36 22.70
N ALA A 133 6.70 -12.63 22.75
CA ALA A 133 6.11 -12.71 23.07
C ALA A 133 5.34 -12.39 23.65
N GLY A 134 5.09 -12.47 23.81
CA GLY A 134 4.33 -12.33 24.42
C GLY A 134 3.54 -11.38 24.42
N ASN A 135 3.49 -10.90 24.17
CA ASN A 135 2.84 -10.03 24.09
C ASN A 135 2.00 -10.11 23.37
N GLY A 136 1.98 -10.55 23.23
CA GLY A 136 1.37 -10.66 22.50
C GLY A 136 0.27 -10.38 21.94
N PRO A 137 -0.47 -10.53 22.31
CA PRO A 137 -1.66 -10.50 21.68
C PRO A 137 -1.84 -9.37 20.90
N GLU A 138 -1.67 -8.47 21.37
CA GLU A 138 -1.95 -7.39 20.68
C GLU A 138 -1.13 -7.30 19.60
N GLY A 139 -0.09 -7.63 19.77
CA GLY A 139 0.74 -7.44 18.69
C GLY A 139 0.20 -8.01 17.52
N LEU A 140 -0.53 -9.03 17.73
CA LEU A 140 -0.90 -9.68 16.69
C LEU A 140 -1.58 -9.00 15.68
N GLY A 141 -2.52 -8.39 15.95
CA GLY A 141 -3.24 -7.80 14.89
C GLY A 141 -2.39 -6.91 14.09
N ALA A 142 -1.50 -6.29 14.74
CA ALA A 142 -0.72 -5.32 14.06
C ALA A 142 0.13 -5.87 12.98
N ASP A 143 0.63 -7.03 13.12
CA ASP A 143 1.52 -7.55 12.14
C ASP A 143 0.82 -8.08 10.94
N GLY A 144 -0.39 -7.92 10.90
CA GLY A 144 -1.16 -8.53 9.91
C GLY A 144 -0.81 -8.10 8.57
N CYS A 145 -0.65 -7.30 8.06
CA CYS A 145 -0.43 -7.07 6.70
C CYS A 145 0.32 -5.80 6.41
#